data_517653f571752d3a526ef9a55c8dacc5
#
_entry.id   517653f571752d3a526ef9a55c8dacc5
#
_cell.length_a   1.000
_cell.length_b   1.000
_cell.length_c   1.000
_cell.angle_alpha   90.00
_cell.angle_beta   90.00
_cell.angle_gamma   90.00
#
_symmetry.space_group_name_H-M   'P 1'
#
loop_
_entity.id
_entity.type
_entity.pdbx_description
1 polymer ?
#
loop_
_entity_poly.entity_id
_entity_poly.type
_entity_poly.pdbx_seq_one_letter_code
_entity_poly.pdbx_strand_id
1 'polypeptide(L)'
;YGGFSQAPFDSLNIGLHVGDDPNCVMKNRQLLQSSLGLKKQLLWLEQVHGNIVISADHPTNILAADAIYSKKEHTVCAIQTADCLPLLICSVSSYCIAAVHAGWKGLNNGIIENAILALGCPPRDLLVWLGPAIGPQAFVVGEDVVQAFIEKDHAAQTAFHYIGRNKWQANLYKLAKQRLHKLEINTVYGGEYCTYTDQKRFFSYRRDHVTGRMLSFIWINPNF
;
A
#
# COMPACT_ATOMS: atom_id res chain seq x y z
N TYR A 1 14.41 10.99 -0.86
CA TYR A 1 15.54 11.84 -0.42
C TYR A 1 15.02 13.23 -0.07
N GLY A 2 15.76 13.96 0.79
CA GLY A 2 15.33 15.23 1.33
C GLY A 2 14.31 15.05 2.46
N GLY A 3 14.38 15.84 3.46
CA GLY A 3 13.55 15.73 4.65
C GLY A 3 14.33 16.08 5.90
N PHE A 4 13.65 16.02 7.03
CA PHE A 4 14.16 16.53 8.29
C PHE A 4 14.45 15.45 9.33
N SER A 5 13.99 14.22 9.08
CA SER A 5 14.23 13.09 10.00
C SER A 5 15.70 12.64 9.97
N GLN A 6 16.18 12.24 11.15
CA GLN A 6 17.53 11.70 11.34
C GLN A 6 17.50 10.16 11.42
N ALA A 7 18.68 9.53 11.35
CA ALA A 7 18.77 8.09 11.50
C ALA A 7 18.09 7.62 12.81
N PRO A 8 17.33 6.50 12.79
CA PRO A 8 17.14 5.53 11.72
C PRO A 8 15.96 5.84 10.79
N PHE A 9 15.44 7.07 10.77
CA PHE A 9 14.28 7.51 10.00
C PHE A 9 14.65 8.39 8.81
N ASP A 10 15.93 8.48 8.48
CA ASP A 10 16.46 9.41 7.48
C ASP A 10 16.03 9.03 6.05
N SER A 11 15.51 9.98 5.33
CA SER A 11 15.34 11.37 5.73
C SER A 11 13.88 11.84 5.68
N LEU A 12 13.06 11.31 4.75
CA LEU A 12 11.70 11.76 4.48
C LEU A 12 10.66 10.81 5.11
N ASN A 13 10.81 10.52 6.40
CA ASN A 13 9.79 9.75 7.11
C ASN A 13 8.50 10.56 7.26
N ILE A 14 7.36 9.93 6.93
CA ILE A 14 6.03 10.55 7.06
C ILE A 14 5.15 9.86 8.12
N GLY A 15 5.66 8.84 8.79
CA GLY A 15 4.93 8.07 9.80
C GLY A 15 5.12 8.63 11.21
N LEU A 16 4.04 9.13 11.84
CA LEU A 16 4.06 9.64 13.22
C LEU A 16 4.16 8.55 14.30
N HIS A 17 3.82 7.30 13.95
CA HIS A 17 3.68 6.18 14.90
C HIS A 17 4.94 5.32 15.02
N VAL A 18 6.06 5.75 14.45
CA VAL A 18 7.28 4.91 14.36
C VAL A 18 8.36 5.25 15.38
N GLY A 19 8.16 6.32 16.16
CA GLY A 19 9.10 6.75 17.21
C GLY A 19 10.10 7.83 16.77
N ASP A 20 9.92 8.42 15.60
CA ASP A 20 10.65 9.61 15.13
C ASP A 20 10.18 10.90 15.85
N ASP A 21 10.98 11.97 15.78
CA ASP A 21 10.55 13.31 16.26
C ASP A 21 9.31 13.78 15.49
N PRO A 22 8.17 13.98 16.17
CA PRO A 22 6.95 14.44 15.52
C PRO A 22 7.11 15.76 14.75
N ASN A 23 8.00 16.66 15.18
CA ASN A 23 8.26 17.92 14.48
C ASN A 23 8.95 17.67 13.15
N CYS A 24 9.90 16.74 13.09
CA CYS A 24 10.54 16.34 11.84
C CYS A 24 9.54 15.72 10.88
N VAL A 25 8.69 14.81 11.37
CA VAL A 25 7.64 14.18 10.55
C VAL A 25 6.65 15.20 10.01
N MET A 26 6.22 16.16 10.84
CA MET A 26 5.30 17.23 10.39
C MET A 26 5.94 18.13 9.32
N LYS A 27 7.22 18.48 9.47
CA LYS A 27 7.97 19.21 8.43
C LYS A 27 8.08 18.41 7.14
N ASN A 28 8.31 17.08 7.22
CA ASN A 28 8.34 16.20 6.05
C ASN A 28 6.99 16.17 5.33
N ARG A 29 5.89 16.09 6.07
CA ARG A 29 4.53 16.13 5.51
C ARG A 29 4.23 17.47 4.83
N GLN A 30 4.64 18.58 5.43
CA GLN A 30 4.51 19.93 4.85
C GLN A 30 5.35 20.07 3.58
N LEU A 31 6.61 19.61 3.62
CA LEU A 31 7.50 19.62 2.46
C LEU A 31 6.87 18.84 1.28
N LEU A 32 6.37 17.63 1.54
CA LEU A 32 5.70 16.81 0.55
C LEU A 32 4.48 17.53 -0.04
N GLN A 33 3.60 18.06 0.81
CA GLN A 33 2.40 18.78 0.38
C GLN A 33 2.73 19.99 -0.50
N SER A 34 3.73 20.77 -0.11
CA SER A 34 4.18 21.96 -0.86
C SER A 34 4.81 21.58 -2.19
N SER A 35 5.68 20.56 -2.20
CA SER A 35 6.38 20.10 -3.41
C SER A 35 5.43 19.54 -4.48
N LEU A 36 4.30 18.99 -4.06
CA LEU A 36 3.27 18.44 -4.94
C LEU A 36 2.17 19.45 -5.29
N GLY A 37 2.22 20.67 -4.75
CA GLY A 37 1.19 21.68 -4.98
C GLY A 37 -0.20 21.27 -4.51
N LEU A 38 -0.29 20.41 -3.50
CA LEU A 38 -1.57 19.90 -3.00
C LEU A 38 -2.32 21.01 -2.23
N LYS A 39 -3.49 21.39 -2.74
CA LYS A 39 -4.33 22.42 -2.13
C LYS A 39 -5.07 21.98 -0.87
N LYS A 40 -5.33 20.66 -0.74
CA LYS A 40 -6.01 20.06 0.41
C LYS A 40 -5.03 19.26 1.24
N GLN A 41 -5.29 19.19 2.55
CA GLN A 41 -4.55 18.31 3.43
C GLN A 41 -4.85 16.84 3.11
N LEU A 42 -3.80 15.99 3.23
CA LEU A 42 -3.94 14.55 3.13
C LEU A 42 -4.71 14.01 4.34
N LEU A 43 -5.64 13.10 4.07
CA LEU A 43 -6.27 12.32 5.12
C LEU A 43 -5.33 11.16 5.51
N TRP A 44 -4.86 11.16 6.74
CA TRP A 44 -3.93 10.16 7.26
C TRP A 44 -4.71 9.03 7.92
N LEU A 45 -4.59 7.81 7.36
CA LEU A 45 -5.22 6.63 7.92
C LEU A 45 -4.43 6.07 9.10
N GLU A 46 -5.15 5.52 10.07
CA GLU A 46 -4.62 4.58 11.03
C GLU A 46 -4.69 3.16 10.43
N GLN A 47 -3.60 2.73 9.79
CA GLN A 47 -3.53 1.44 9.11
C GLN A 47 -3.34 0.31 10.11
N VAL A 48 -4.31 -0.59 10.16
CA VAL A 48 -4.40 -1.69 11.16
C VAL A 48 -4.19 -3.07 10.54
N HIS A 49 -3.76 -3.13 9.29
CA HIS A 49 -3.61 -4.36 8.50
C HIS A 49 -4.93 -5.13 8.32
N GLY A 50 -6.04 -4.39 8.32
CA GLY A 50 -7.39 -4.89 8.11
C GLY A 50 -7.83 -4.85 6.65
N ASN A 51 -9.15 -4.81 6.44
CA ASN A 51 -9.76 -4.76 5.12
C ASN A 51 -10.84 -3.66 5.01
N ILE A 52 -10.79 -2.65 5.90
CA ILE A 52 -11.73 -1.52 5.88
C ILE A 52 -11.26 -0.52 4.83
N VAL A 53 -12.23 -0.05 4.03
CA VAL A 53 -12.06 0.95 2.98
C VAL A 53 -12.93 2.15 3.30
N ILE A 54 -12.39 3.35 3.27
CA ILE A 54 -13.14 4.58 3.53
C ILE A 54 -13.14 5.51 2.32
N SER A 55 -14.16 6.37 2.24
CA SER A 55 -14.23 7.42 1.24
C SER A 55 -13.49 8.67 1.73
N ALA A 56 -12.65 9.24 0.86
CA ALA A 56 -12.06 10.54 1.10
C ALA A 56 -13.02 11.72 0.77
N ASP A 57 -14.15 11.42 0.14
CA ASP A 57 -15.10 12.43 -0.35
C ASP A 57 -16.09 12.87 0.72
N HIS A 58 -16.19 12.12 1.79
CA HIS A 58 -17.12 12.38 2.89
C HIS A 58 -16.38 12.45 4.22
N PRO A 59 -16.70 13.43 5.08
CA PRO A 59 -16.16 13.48 6.42
C PRO A 59 -16.42 12.18 7.17
N THR A 60 -15.38 11.65 7.82
CA THR A 60 -15.48 10.44 8.64
C THR A 60 -14.62 10.60 9.89
N ASN A 61 -15.13 10.08 11.00
CA ASN A 61 -14.35 9.93 12.24
C ASN A 61 -13.65 8.57 12.30
N ILE A 62 -13.90 7.69 11.31
CA ILE A 62 -13.28 6.38 11.21
C ILE A 62 -11.99 6.53 10.41
N LEU A 63 -10.85 6.55 11.08
CA LEU A 63 -9.53 6.59 10.44
C LEU A 63 -8.82 5.24 10.46
N ALA A 64 -9.33 4.27 11.24
CA ALA A 64 -8.81 2.91 11.28
C ALA A 64 -9.23 2.15 10.01
N ALA A 65 -8.45 2.31 8.96
CA ALA A 65 -8.69 1.74 7.63
C ALA A 65 -7.37 1.47 6.91
N ASP A 66 -7.42 0.55 5.96
CA ASP A 66 -6.24 0.15 5.16
C ASP A 66 -6.39 0.49 3.67
N ALA A 67 -7.50 1.10 3.29
CA ALA A 67 -7.67 1.67 1.96
C ALA A 67 -8.55 2.92 2.00
N ILE A 68 -8.30 3.80 1.04
CA ILE A 68 -9.04 5.04 0.85
C ILE A 68 -9.32 5.23 -0.63
N TYR A 69 -10.53 5.68 -0.97
CA TYR A 69 -10.90 5.98 -2.36
C TYR A 69 -11.55 7.35 -2.48
N SER A 70 -11.55 7.88 -3.70
CA SER A 70 -12.24 9.11 -4.05
C SER A 70 -12.84 9.03 -5.46
N LYS A 71 -13.94 9.76 -5.64
CA LYS A 71 -14.60 10.01 -6.94
C LYS A 71 -14.62 11.51 -7.26
N LYS A 72 -13.77 12.30 -6.58
CA LYS A 72 -13.69 13.76 -6.74
C LYS A 72 -12.29 14.20 -7.14
N GLU A 73 -12.26 15.20 -8.00
CA GLU A 73 -11.04 15.90 -8.35
C GLU A 73 -10.37 16.55 -7.14
N HIS A 74 -9.06 16.73 -7.23
CA HIS A 74 -8.23 17.36 -6.19
C HIS A 74 -8.27 16.68 -4.82
N THR A 75 -8.88 15.49 -4.72
CA THR A 75 -8.82 14.68 -3.51
C THR A 75 -7.68 13.69 -3.63
N VAL A 76 -6.84 13.60 -2.60
CA VAL A 76 -5.67 12.74 -2.58
C VAL A 76 -6.00 11.49 -1.76
N CYS A 77 -5.81 10.33 -2.36
CA CYS A 77 -5.81 9.05 -1.67
C CYS A 77 -4.37 8.64 -1.39
N ALA A 78 -4.03 8.36 -0.13
CA ALA A 78 -2.66 8.09 0.28
C ALA A 78 -2.59 7.02 1.36
N ILE A 79 -1.55 6.18 1.29
CA ILE A 79 -1.25 5.15 2.28
C ILE A 79 0.25 5.12 2.60
N GLN A 80 0.57 4.63 3.79
CA GLN A 80 1.94 4.55 4.32
C GLN A 80 2.41 3.10 4.28
N THR A 81 3.67 2.88 3.89
CA THR A 81 4.25 1.52 3.86
C THR A 81 5.72 1.51 4.30
N ALA A 82 6.14 0.37 4.83
CA ALA A 82 7.51 -0.11 4.92
C ALA A 82 7.43 -1.64 4.85
N ASP A 83 7.55 -2.20 3.65
CA ASP A 83 7.42 -3.60 3.23
C ASP A 83 6.04 -4.07 2.76
N CYS A 84 4.94 -3.63 3.37
CA CYS A 84 3.61 -4.01 2.88
C CYS A 84 3.38 -3.48 1.46
N LEU A 85 2.59 -4.19 0.67
CA LEU A 85 2.32 -3.85 -0.72
C LEU A 85 1.34 -2.67 -0.83
N PRO A 86 1.74 -1.54 -1.43
CA PRO A 86 0.82 -0.50 -1.81
C PRO A 86 0.24 -0.77 -3.20
N LEU A 87 -1.09 -0.60 -3.35
CA LEU A 87 -1.72 -0.55 -4.66
C LEU A 87 -2.29 0.85 -4.88
N LEU A 88 -2.05 1.40 -6.07
CA LEU A 88 -2.75 2.58 -6.56
C LEU A 88 -3.64 2.16 -7.71
N ILE A 89 -4.91 2.55 -7.65
CA ILE A 89 -5.94 2.12 -8.59
C ILE A 89 -6.61 3.36 -9.17
N CYS A 90 -6.82 3.38 -10.48
CA CYS A 90 -7.61 4.40 -11.14
C CYS A 90 -8.50 3.80 -12.23
N SER A 91 -9.59 4.50 -12.56
CA SER A 91 -10.43 4.18 -13.71
C SER A 91 -10.04 5.05 -14.90
N VAL A 92 -10.07 4.47 -16.10
CA VAL A 92 -9.85 5.21 -17.37
C VAL A 92 -11.12 5.89 -17.89
N SER A 93 -12.29 5.48 -17.41
CA SER A 93 -13.58 5.97 -17.89
C SER A 93 -14.29 6.91 -16.92
N SER A 94 -13.79 7.03 -15.69
CA SER A 94 -14.43 7.84 -14.65
C SER A 94 -13.42 8.37 -13.63
N TYR A 95 -13.80 9.43 -12.93
CA TYR A 95 -12.98 9.99 -11.83
C TYR A 95 -13.06 9.10 -10.58
N CYS A 96 -12.42 7.93 -10.65
CA CYS A 96 -12.35 6.99 -9.55
C CYS A 96 -10.91 6.61 -9.28
N ILE A 97 -10.46 6.80 -8.04
CA ILE A 97 -9.11 6.44 -7.59
C ILE A 97 -9.15 5.77 -6.21
N ALA A 98 -8.17 4.92 -5.94
CA ALA A 98 -7.95 4.39 -4.61
C ALA A 98 -6.47 4.19 -4.31
N ALA A 99 -6.12 4.28 -3.02
CA ALA A 99 -4.85 3.83 -2.48
C ALA A 99 -5.11 2.73 -1.44
N VAL A 100 -4.43 1.60 -1.58
CA VAL A 100 -4.69 0.37 -0.80
C VAL A 100 -3.41 -0.10 -0.14
N HIS A 101 -3.44 -0.26 1.18
CA HIS A 101 -2.39 -0.90 1.96
C HIS A 101 -2.68 -2.40 2.08
N ALA A 102 -1.98 -3.20 1.29
CA ALA A 102 -2.14 -4.64 1.26
C ALA A 102 -0.96 -5.35 1.98
N GLY A 103 -0.91 -5.22 3.30
CA GLY A 103 -0.15 -6.16 4.13
C GLY A 103 -0.74 -7.56 4.01
N TRP A 104 0.03 -8.62 4.31
CA TRP A 104 -0.43 -9.99 4.10
C TRP A 104 -1.79 -10.32 4.76
N LYS A 105 -2.06 -9.75 5.96
CA LYS A 105 -3.34 -9.93 6.66
C LYS A 105 -4.49 -9.29 5.89
N GLY A 106 -4.35 -8.01 5.54
CA GLY A 106 -5.35 -7.29 4.75
C GLY A 106 -5.56 -7.93 3.38
N LEU A 107 -4.47 -8.30 2.70
CA LEU A 107 -4.52 -9.02 1.43
C LEU A 107 -5.29 -10.33 1.57
N ASN A 108 -4.98 -11.15 2.59
CA ASN A 108 -5.71 -12.37 2.85
C ASN A 108 -7.19 -12.10 3.19
N ASN A 109 -7.50 -11.01 3.89
CA ASN A 109 -8.85 -10.67 4.30
C ASN A 109 -9.68 -9.90 3.26
N GLY A 110 -9.17 -9.73 2.03
CA GLY A 110 -9.94 -9.18 0.93
C GLY A 110 -9.92 -7.66 0.82
N ILE A 111 -8.83 -6.99 1.23
CA ILE A 111 -8.71 -5.53 1.11
C ILE A 111 -8.78 -5.05 -0.36
N ILE A 112 -8.24 -5.84 -1.31
CA ILE A 112 -8.31 -5.52 -2.74
C ILE A 112 -9.76 -5.60 -3.21
N GLU A 113 -10.44 -6.70 -2.90
CA GLU A 113 -11.83 -6.94 -3.26
C GLU A 113 -12.75 -5.83 -2.73
N ASN A 114 -12.56 -5.45 -1.47
CA ASN A 114 -13.32 -4.37 -0.84
C ASN A 114 -13.05 -3.01 -1.49
N ALA A 115 -11.80 -2.72 -1.87
CA ALA A 115 -11.45 -1.47 -2.55
C ALA A 115 -12.08 -1.39 -3.94
N ILE A 116 -12.06 -2.48 -4.72
CA ILE A 116 -12.69 -2.56 -6.04
C ILE A 116 -14.21 -2.40 -5.92
N LEU A 117 -14.83 -3.06 -4.93
CA LEU A 117 -16.27 -2.92 -4.66
C LEU A 117 -16.64 -1.47 -4.31
N ALA A 118 -15.85 -0.80 -3.46
CA ALA A 118 -16.07 0.59 -3.07
C ALA A 118 -15.94 1.58 -4.25
N LEU A 119 -15.02 1.32 -5.17
CA LEU A 119 -14.90 2.10 -6.40
C LEU A 119 -16.14 1.97 -7.28
N GLY A 120 -16.71 0.76 -7.39
CA GLY A 120 -17.92 0.51 -8.20
C GLY A 120 -17.73 0.77 -9.70
N CYS A 121 -16.47 0.72 -10.18
CA CYS A 121 -16.14 0.89 -11.59
C CYS A 121 -16.04 -0.48 -12.28
N PRO A 122 -16.36 -0.58 -13.60
CA PRO A 122 -16.17 -1.83 -14.33
C PRO A 122 -14.70 -2.31 -14.26
N PRO A 123 -14.44 -3.60 -13.98
CA PRO A 123 -13.07 -4.12 -13.87
C PRO A 123 -12.18 -3.83 -15.08
N ARG A 124 -12.74 -3.90 -16.29
CA ARG A 124 -12.03 -3.61 -17.55
C ARG A 124 -11.52 -2.16 -17.67
N ASP A 125 -12.09 -1.24 -16.88
CA ASP A 125 -11.74 0.18 -16.90
C ASP A 125 -10.70 0.51 -15.83
N LEU A 126 -10.31 -0.47 -15.00
CA LEU A 126 -9.39 -0.25 -13.90
C LEU A 126 -7.93 -0.50 -14.33
N LEU A 127 -7.09 0.45 -13.98
CA LEU A 127 -5.63 0.33 -14.02
C LEU A 127 -5.12 0.20 -12.59
N VAL A 128 -4.21 -0.75 -12.36
CA VAL A 128 -3.61 -0.97 -11.04
C VAL A 128 -2.10 -0.88 -11.13
N TRP A 129 -1.50 -0.11 -10.25
CA TRP A 129 -0.06 -0.08 -10.06
C TRP A 129 0.31 -0.69 -8.71
N LEU A 130 1.22 -1.66 -8.73
CA LEU A 130 1.80 -2.30 -7.57
C LEU A 130 3.09 -1.59 -7.21
N GLY A 131 3.07 -0.84 -6.11
CA GLY A 131 4.21 -0.07 -5.65
C GLY A 131 5.28 -0.91 -4.94
N PRO A 132 6.34 -0.27 -4.43
CA PRO A 132 7.42 -0.95 -3.75
C PRO A 132 6.97 -1.69 -2.50
N ALA A 133 7.29 -2.98 -2.43
CA ALA A 133 7.01 -3.86 -1.29
C ALA A 133 8.20 -4.79 -1.03
N ILE A 134 8.15 -5.55 0.05
CA ILE A 134 9.13 -6.60 0.30
C ILE A 134 9.03 -7.68 -0.78
N GLY A 135 10.13 -7.95 -1.45
CA GLY A 135 10.22 -8.94 -2.51
C GLY A 135 10.18 -10.38 -1.99
N PRO A 136 9.86 -11.35 -2.87
CA PRO A 136 9.63 -12.74 -2.47
C PRO A 136 10.84 -13.40 -1.81
N GLN A 137 12.04 -13.06 -2.22
CA GLN A 137 13.27 -13.64 -1.63
C GLN A 137 13.52 -13.19 -0.19
N ALA A 138 13.01 -12.03 0.20
CA ALA A 138 13.17 -11.45 1.53
C ALA A 138 11.95 -11.67 2.44
N PHE A 139 10.77 -11.94 1.87
CA PHE A 139 9.55 -12.13 2.64
C PHE A 139 9.38 -13.57 3.10
N VAL A 140 10.10 -13.91 4.17
CA VAL A 140 10.00 -15.23 4.82
C VAL A 140 8.86 -15.23 5.84
N VAL A 141 7.99 -16.26 5.75
CA VAL A 141 6.79 -16.46 6.57
C VAL A 141 6.75 -17.87 7.17
N GLY A 142 5.86 -18.09 8.12
CA GLY A 142 5.57 -19.40 8.68
C GLY A 142 4.48 -20.13 7.88
N GLU A 143 4.26 -21.40 8.24
CA GLU A 143 3.23 -22.26 7.68
C GLU A 143 1.83 -21.68 7.90
N ASP A 144 1.59 -21.02 9.03
CA ASP A 144 0.33 -20.36 9.38
C ASP A 144 -0.12 -19.35 8.33
N VAL A 145 0.81 -18.57 7.78
CA VAL A 145 0.51 -17.62 6.70
C VAL A 145 0.15 -18.35 5.41
N VAL A 146 0.89 -19.40 5.07
CA VAL A 146 0.64 -20.22 3.86
C VAL A 146 -0.74 -20.83 3.90
N GLN A 147 -1.10 -21.50 5.01
CA GLN A 147 -2.39 -22.15 5.19
C GLN A 147 -3.55 -21.14 5.13
N ALA A 148 -3.40 -19.97 5.78
CA ALA A 148 -4.42 -18.93 5.73
C ALA A 148 -4.79 -18.48 4.30
N PHE A 149 -3.83 -18.46 3.38
CA PHE A 149 -4.09 -18.15 1.98
C PHE A 149 -4.67 -19.33 1.20
N ILE A 150 -4.15 -20.54 1.41
CA ILE A 150 -4.57 -21.74 0.68
C ILE A 150 -6.00 -22.14 1.04
N GLU A 151 -6.41 -22.00 2.31
CA GLU A 151 -7.78 -22.24 2.75
C GLU A 151 -8.81 -21.36 2.02
N LYS A 152 -8.44 -20.12 1.69
CA LYS A 152 -9.30 -19.22 0.93
C LYS A 152 -9.22 -19.42 -0.58
N ASP A 153 -8.04 -19.79 -1.06
CA ASP A 153 -7.78 -19.94 -2.48
C ASP A 153 -6.60 -20.89 -2.72
N HIS A 154 -6.89 -22.08 -3.18
CA HIS A 154 -5.84 -23.10 -3.46
C HIS A 154 -4.79 -22.61 -4.47
N ALA A 155 -5.16 -21.76 -5.44
CA ALA A 155 -4.22 -21.18 -6.39
C ALA A 155 -3.13 -20.32 -5.74
N ALA A 156 -3.36 -19.83 -4.53
CA ALA A 156 -2.38 -19.06 -3.76
C ALA A 156 -1.11 -19.86 -3.45
N GLN A 157 -1.19 -21.21 -3.39
CA GLN A 157 -0.03 -22.08 -3.16
C GLN A 157 1.15 -21.75 -4.07
N THR A 158 0.90 -21.37 -5.31
CA THR A 158 1.95 -21.04 -6.28
C THR A 158 2.73 -19.77 -5.95
N ALA A 159 2.25 -18.96 -4.99
CA ALA A 159 2.93 -17.75 -4.53
C ALA A 159 3.90 -18.02 -3.36
N PHE A 160 4.01 -19.26 -2.92
CA PHE A 160 4.86 -19.67 -1.81
C PHE A 160 5.90 -20.67 -2.27
N HIS A 161 7.14 -20.51 -1.77
CA HIS A 161 8.25 -21.42 -2.03
C HIS A 161 8.82 -21.91 -0.69
N TYR A 162 8.80 -23.24 -0.47
CA TYR A 162 9.32 -23.83 0.75
C TYR A 162 10.85 -23.77 0.80
N ILE A 163 11.40 -23.31 1.90
CA ILE A 163 12.84 -23.13 2.12
C ILE A 163 13.40 -23.94 3.29
N GLY A 164 12.59 -24.88 3.82
CA GLY A 164 12.97 -25.73 4.96
C GLY A 164 12.61 -25.14 6.32
N ARG A 165 12.68 -25.97 7.38
CA ARG A 165 12.42 -25.59 8.78
C ARG A 165 11.06 -24.89 8.98
N ASN A 166 10.02 -25.34 8.31
CA ASN A 166 8.67 -24.76 8.33
C ASN A 166 8.66 -23.26 7.97
N LYS A 167 9.56 -22.86 7.05
CA LYS A 167 9.64 -21.51 6.51
C LYS A 167 9.40 -21.51 5.01
N TRP A 168 8.77 -20.42 4.54
CA TRP A 168 8.37 -20.22 3.17
C TRP A 168 8.73 -18.81 2.72
N GLN A 169 9.15 -18.66 1.49
CA GLN A 169 9.22 -17.38 0.82
C GLN A 169 7.85 -17.08 0.20
N ALA A 170 7.25 -15.94 0.55
CA ALA A 170 5.95 -15.51 0.05
C ALA A 170 6.10 -14.37 -0.96
N ASN A 171 5.28 -14.39 -2.01
CA ASN A 171 5.28 -13.38 -3.05
C ASN A 171 3.98 -12.55 -2.99
N LEU A 172 4.04 -11.37 -2.31
CA LEU A 172 2.90 -10.46 -2.19
C LEU A 172 2.40 -9.97 -3.55
N TYR A 173 3.31 -9.70 -4.48
CA TYR A 173 2.95 -9.28 -5.84
C TYR A 173 2.14 -10.34 -6.58
N LYS A 174 2.57 -11.60 -6.49
CA LYS A 174 1.87 -12.72 -7.13
C LYS A 174 0.50 -12.94 -6.49
N LEU A 175 0.40 -12.90 -5.17
CA LEU A 175 -0.87 -12.99 -4.44
C LEU A 175 -1.84 -11.89 -4.85
N ALA A 176 -1.36 -10.63 -4.93
CA ALA A 176 -2.18 -9.51 -5.38
C ALA A 176 -2.63 -9.68 -6.83
N LYS A 177 -1.73 -10.05 -7.74
CA LYS A 177 -2.06 -10.31 -9.15
C LYS A 177 -3.10 -11.41 -9.32
N GLN A 178 -3.02 -12.50 -8.53
CA GLN A 178 -4.03 -13.57 -8.55
C GLN A 178 -5.41 -13.07 -8.15
N ARG A 179 -5.51 -12.23 -7.11
CA ARG A 179 -6.78 -11.65 -6.68
C ARG A 179 -7.35 -10.67 -7.71
N LEU A 180 -6.52 -9.80 -8.27
CA LEU A 180 -6.91 -8.87 -9.33
C LEU A 180 -7.41 -9.63 -10.56
N HIS A 181 -6.71 -10.69 -10.96
CA HIS A 181 -7.13 -11.52 -12.10
C HIS A 181 -8.49 -12.20 -11.88
N LYS A 182 -8.78 -12.67 -10.66
CA LYS A 182 -10.10 -13.21 -10.29
C LYS A 182 -11.23 -12.17 -10.35
N LEU A 183 -10.88 -10.90 -10.17
CA LEU A 183 -11.78 -9.76 -10.34
C LEU A 183 -11.83 -9.25 -11.79
N GLU A 184 -11.27 -10.01 -12.74
CA GLU A 184 -11.17 -9.65 -14.17
C GLU A 184 -10.37 -8.38 -14.45
N ILE A 185 -9.48 -7.98 -13.53
CA ILE A 185 -8.59 -6.82 -13.69
C ILE A 185 -7.24 -7.34 -14.21
N ASN A 186 -6.98 -7.09 -15.48
CA ASN A 186 -5.79 -7.59 -16.18
C ASN A 186 -4.73 -6.50 -16.43
N THR A 187 -5.10 -5.22 -16.32
CA THR A 187 -4.19 -4.09 -16.56
C THR A 187 -3.45 -3.74 -15.27
N VAL A 188 -2.39 -4.47 -14.99
CA VAL A 188 -1.60 -4.38 -13.74
C VAL A 188 -0.14 -4.09 -14.07
N TYR A 189 0.39 -3.01 -13.51
CA TYR A 189 1.77 -2.54 -13.69
C TYR A 189 2.55 -2.61 -12.38
N GLY A 190 3.88 -2.52 -12.46
CA GLY A 190 4.76 -2.50 -11.29
C GLY A 190 5.00 -3.88 -10.67
N GLY A 191 5.50 -3.86 -9.43
CA GLY A 191 5.82 -5.10 -8.70
C GLY A 191 7.24 -5.60 -8.93
N GLU A 192 8.18 -4.71 -9.33
CA GLU A 192 9.58 -5.08 -9.59
C GLU A 192 10.53 -4.75 -8.42
N TYR A 193 10.09 -3.94 -7.46
CA TYR A 193 10.96 -3.47 -6.38
C TYR A 193 10.94 -4.38 -5.17
N CYS A 194 12.06 -4.36 -4.42
CA CYS A 194 12.14 -4.99 -3.11
C CYS A 194 12.64 -3.97 -2.08
N THR A 195 11.77 -3.59 -1.14
CA THR A 195 12.09 -2.63 -0.09
C THR A 195 13.20 -3.10 0.84
N TYR A 196 13.30 -4.42 1.05
CA TYR A 196 14.33 -5.02 1.91
C TYR A 196 15.74 -4.92 1.30
N THR A 197 15.88 -5.21 0.01
CA THR A 197 17.20 -5.24 -0.65
C THR A 197 17.67 -3.87 -1.11
N ASP A 198 16.76 -2.98 -1.43
CA ASP A 198 17.06 -1.63 -1.91
C ASP A 198 16.97 -0.59 -0.77
N GLN A 199 17.91 -0.69 0.15
CA GLN A 199 17.96 0.20 1.31
C GLN A 199 18.26 1.66 0.97
N LYS A 200 18.80 1.93 -0.23
CA LYS A 200 19.09 3.31 -0.65
C LYS A 200 17.84 4.10 -0.97
N ARG A 201 16.75 3.43 -1.42
CA ARG A 201 15.51 4.08 -1.86
C ARG A 201 14.35 3.89 -0.89
N PHE A 202 14.36 2.79 -0.09
CA PHE A 202 13.17 2.37 0.62
C PHE A 202 13.43 2.08 2.11
N PHE A 203 12.52 2.52 2.94
CA PHE A 203 12.39 2.03 4.31
C PHE A 203 11.90 0.58 4.31
N SER A 204 12.42 -0.23 5.24
CA SER A 204 12.01 -1.62 5.41
C SER A 204 11.93 -2.00 6.88
N TYR A 205 10.72 -2.33 7.33
CA TYR A 205 10.52 -2.79 8.71
C TYR A 205 11.16 -4.16 8.97
N ARG A 206 11.13 -5.07 7.98
CA ARG A 206 11.75 -6.40 8.08
C ARG A 206 13.26 -6.33 8.22
N ARG A 207 13.90 -5.37 7.58
CA ARG A 207 15.34 -5.16 7.64
C ARG A 207 15.75 -4.45 8.93
N ASP A 208 15.09 -3.35 9.28
CA ASP A 208 15.59 -2.37 10.25
C ASP A 208 14.81 -2.36 11.57
N HIS A 209 13.61 -2.94 11.63
CA HIS A 209 12.66 -2.94 12.76
C HIS A 209 12.22 -1.52 13.17
N VAL A 210 13.15 -0.63 13.48
CA VAL A 210 12.91 0.80 13.74
C VAL A 210 13.24 1.56 12.46
N THR A 211 12.23 2.10 11.78
CA THR A 211 12.41 2.73 10.46
C THR A 211 11.22 3.63 10.11
N GLY A 212 11.43 4.51 9.13
CA GLY A 212 10.40 5.41 8.63
C GLY A 212 9.29 4.72 7.82
N ARG A 213 8.39 5.54 7.29
CA ARG A 213 7.33 5.12 6.36
C ARG A 213 7.43 5.91 5.06
N MET A 214 7.27 5.21 3.96
CA MET A 214 7.10 5.78 2.62
C MET A 214 5.63 6.12 2.41
N LEU A 215 5.34 7.04 1.49
CA LEU A 215 4.00 7.37 1.05
C LEU A 215 3.79 6.91 -0.40
N SER A 216 2.70 6.18 -0.62
CA SER A 216 2.14 5.98 -1.95
C SER A 216 0.81 6.72 -2.04
N PHE A 217 0.63 7.51 -3.08
CA PHE A 217 -0.55 8.37 -3.22
C PHE A 217 -0.94 8.57 -4.68
N ILE A 218 -2.22 8.87 -4.87
CA ILE A 218 -2.82 9.14 -6.16
C ILE A 218 -3.88 10.24 -6.02
N TRP A 219 -3.99 11.10 -7.02
CA TRP A 219 -5.08 12.08 -7.11
C TRP A 219 -5.46 12.33 -8.56
N ILE A 220 -6.66 12.87 -8.77
CA ILE A 220 -7.13 13.29 -10.08
C ILE A 220 -6.77 14.77 -10.26
N ASN A 221 -5.94 15.05 -11.25
CA ASN A 221 -5.60 16.42 -11.65
C ASN A 221 -6.33 16.75 -12.95
N PRO A 222 -7.36 17.61 -12.93
CA PRO A 222 -8.13 17.94 -14.12
C PRO A 222 -7.39 18.82 -15.14
N ASN A 223 -6.18 19.28 -14.79
CA ASN A 223 -5.36 20.13 -15.66
C ASN A 223 -4.36 19.34 -16.53
N PHE A 224 -4.49 18.00 -16.56
CA PHE A 224 -3.69 17.11 -17.42
C PHE A 224 -4.60 16.28 -18.30
#